data_5f8e92cf296247c5d2cbe76494ba5569
#
_entry.id   5f8e92cf296247c5d2cbe76494ba5569
#
_cell.length_a   1.000
_cell.length_b   1.000
_cell.length_c   1.000
_cell.angle_alpha   90.00
_cell.angle_beta   90.00
_cell.angle_gamma   90.00
#
_symmetry.space_group_name_H-M   'P 1'
#
loop_
_entity.id
_entity.type
_entity.pdbx_description
1 polymer ?
#
loop_
_entity_poly.entity_id
_entity_poly.type
_entity_poly.pdbx_seq_one_letter_code
_entity_poly.pdbx_strand_id
1 'polypeptide(L)'
;MEKPTFVMMVGLPGSGKSTLAKDIKDMYHGTIFSSDSIREELTGSEECMDQDKEVFQTLHRRIKEYLIEHQGTDGCAIYDACNISYKKRMAFLRELKKIDCRKVCYFVWTPYKMCLEQNKKRDRVVPEYAIARMYKNIYIPQYYEGWDSIIFDLKHAIINESSLTKLFYEMPNGLCNIDHDNPHHQLSIGNHCIACYLNTLTMTMDSPDFNLCTAALLHDIGKSFTKGYKDSKGNPCEYAHYYQHHLVSAYDAVRYLRFVEENDRLEILALIQWHMFPYFWEKDNNTKMQSKYKKLWGDELYDKIMLLHKADMEAH
;
A
#
# COMPACT_ATOMS: atom_id res chain seq x y z
N MET A 1 -9.01 30.28 -11.67
CA MET A 1 -7.62 30.70 -11.38
C MET A 1 -6.78 29.43 -11.36
N GLU A 2 -5.61 29.48 -11.94
CA GLU A 2 -4.62 28.41 -11.83
C GLU A 2 -4.23 28.25 -10.37
N LYS A 3 -3.96 27.02 -9.95
CA LYS A 3 -3.51 26.71 -8.59
C LYS A 3 -2.34 25.73 -8.63
N PRO A 4 -1.38 25.88 -7.69
CA PRO A 4 -0.23 25.00 -7.67
C PRO A 4 -0.62 23.55 -7.42
N THR A 5 0.20 22.64 -7.92
CA THR A 5 0.04 21.20 -7.71
C THR A 5 1.03 20.71 -6.67
N PHE A 6 0.51 20.01 -5.67
CA PHE A 6 1.29 19.21 -4.74
C PHE A 6 1.31 17.75 -5.22
N VAL A 7 2.50 17.22 -5.48
CA VAL A 7 2.72 15.83 -5.89
C VAL A 7 3.41 15.07 -4.75
N MET A 8 2.88 13.94 -4.32
CA MET A 8 3.54 13.05 -3.37
C MET A 8 3.90 11.72 -4.04
N MET A 9 5.18 11.37 -3.98
CA MET A 9 5.65 10.06 -4.41
C MET A 9 5.44 9.03 -3.31
N VAL A 10 4.89 7.86 -3.65
CA VAL A 10 4.69 6.73 -2.72
C VAL A 10 5.27 5.46 -3.32
N GLY A 11 6.06 4.71 -2.55
CA GLY A 11 6.61 3.42 -3.00
C GLY A 11 7.85 3.00 -2.19
N LEU A 12 8.33 1.79 -2.42
CA LEU A 12 9.49 1.22 -1.72
C LEU A 12 10.82 1.87 -2.15
N PRO A 13 11.89 1.83 -1.33
CA PRO A 13 13.24 2.11 -1.81
C PRO A 13 13.56 1.23 -3.02
N GLY A 14 14.19 1.80 -4.04
CA GLY A 14 14.47 1.09 -5.30
C GLY A 14 13.27 0.92 -6.24
N SER A 15 12.10 1.52 -5.97
CA SER A 15 10.95 1.42 -6.89
C SER A 15 11.03 2.34 -8.11
N GLY A 16 11.99 3.26 -8.18
CA GLY A 16 12.11 4.24 -9.27
C GLY A 16 11.44 5.59 -9.01
N LYS A 17 10.97 5.85 -7.77
CA LYS A 17 10.29 7.11 -7.39
C LYS A 17 11.08 8.37 -7.76
N SER A 18 12.36 8.42 -7.41
CA SER A 18 13.19 9.61 -7.64
C SER A 18 13.47 9.85 -9.13
N THR A 19 13.47 8.79 -9.94
CA THR A 19 13.54 8.91 -11.40
C THR A 19 12.26 9.52 -11.93
N LEU A 20 11.10 8.97 -11.56
CA LEU A 20 9.80 9.53 -11.95
C LEU A 20 9.59 10.96 -11.42
N ALA A 21 10.08 11.28 -10.21
CA ALA A 21 10.03 12.63 -9.68
C ALA A 21 10.82 13.64 -10.55
N LYS A 22 11.96 13.21 -11.12
CA LYS A 22 12.72 14.04 -12.08
C LYS A 22 11.95 14.22 -13.38
N ASP A 23 11.35 13.17 -13.93
CA ASP A 23 10.53 13.24 -15.14
C ASP A 23 9.34 14.21 -14.94
N ILE A 24 8.67 14.13 -13.78
CA ILE A 24 7.56 15.05 -13.42
C ILE A 24 8.07 16.48 -13.26
N LYS A 25 9.22 16.67 -12.60
CA LYS A 25 9.86 17.99 -12.49
C LYS A 25 10.09 18.63 -13.85
N ASP A 26 10.67 17.88 -14.78
CA ASP A 26 11.02 18.39 -16.10
C ASP A 26 9.74 18.69 -16.92
N MET A 27 8.71 17.85 -16.81
CA MET A 27 7.44 18.01 -17.52
C MET A 27 6.64 19.23 -17.04
N TYR A 28 6.62 19.49 -15.73
CA TYR A 28 5.82 20.55 -15.11
C TYR A 28 6.65 21.72 -14.57
N HIS A 29 7.95 21.81 -14.89
CA HIS A 29 8.88 22.80 -14.35
C HIS A 29 8.81 22.89 -12.82
N GLY A 30 8.65 21.74 -12.15
CA GLY A 30 8.42 21.66 -10.72
C GLY A 30 9.68 21.74 -9.87
N THR A 31 9.48 21.75 -8.56
CA THR A 31 10.57 21.69 -7.56
C THR A 31 10.46 20.40 -6.74
N ILE A 32 11.56 19.64 -6.65
CA ILE A 32 11.64 18.43 -5.84
C ILE A 32 12.09 18.78 -4.44
N PHE A 33 11.32 18.33 -3.45
CA PHE A 33 11.64 18.34 -2.01
C PHE A 33 11.91 16.90 -1.59
N SER A 34 13.20 16.54 -1.46
CA SER A 34 13.64 15.19 -1.12
C SER A 34 13.99 15.08 0.36
N SER A 35 13.49 14.02 1.02
CA SER A 35 13.87 13.72 2.40
C SER A 35 15.35 13.40 2.54
N ASP A 36 15.96 12.80 1.54
CA ASP A 36 17.38 12.43 1.55
C ASP A 36 18.26 13.68 1.39
N SER A 37 17.94 14.58 0.45
CA SER A 37 18.69 15.84 0.27
C SER A 37 18.59 16.76 1.48
N ILE A 38 17.41 16.87 2.13
CA ILE A 38 17.26 17.67 3.35
C ILE A 38 18.02 17.03 4.52
N ARG A 39 18.06 15.71 4.60
CA ARG A 39 18.86 15.01 5.63
C ARG A 39 20.34 15.30 5.45
N GLU A 40 20.85 15.19 4.23
CA GLU A 40 22.23 15.53 3.91
C GLU A 40 22.56 16.98 4.30
N GLU A 41 21.68 17.94 3.96
CA GLU A 41 21.85 19.35 4.32
C GLU A 41 21.93 19.57 5.83
N LEU A 42 21.06 18.90 6.62
CA LEU A 42 20.98 19.12 8.07
C LEU A 42 22.04 18.34 8.87
N THR A 43 22.45 17.17 8.38
CA THR A 43 23.28 16.25 9.15
C THR A 43 24.64 15.96 8.51
N GLY A 44 24.88 16.44 7.27
CA GLY A 44 26.06 16.12 6.49
C GLY A 44 26.07 14.72 5.88
N SER A 45 24.98 13.92 6.06
CA SER A 45 24.87 12.57 5.49
C SER A 45 23.42 12.16 5.30
N GLU A 46 23.11 11.58 4.14
CA GLU A 46 21.80 10.96 3.88
C GLU A 46 21.48 9.77 4.80
N GLU A 47 22.47 9.17 5.42
CA GLU A 47 22.34 7.96 6.26
C GLU A 47 21.99 8.25 7.72
N CYS A 48 22.17 9.49 8.19
CA CYS A 48 21.90 9.88 9.56
C CYS A 48 20.39 9.92 9.83
N MET A 49 19.88 8.97 10.62
CA MET A 49 18.44 8.86 10.95
C MET A 49 18.08 9.52 12.29
N ASP A 50 19.06 10.04 13.04
CA ASP A 50 18.83 10.56 14.39
C ASP A 50 17.98 11.84 14.39
N GLN A 51 17.94 12.59 13.29
CA GLN A 51 17.20 13.82 13.10
C GLN A 51 15.98 13.71 12.17
N ASP A 52 15.48 12.51 11.96
CA ASP A 52 14.33 12.26 11.05
C ASP A 52 13.15 13.21 11.29
N LYS A 53 12.84 13.53 12.55
CA LYS A 53 11.75 14.45 12.89
C LYS A 53 12.00 15.85 12.31
N GLU A 54 13.20 16.38 12.46
CA GLU A 54 13.59 17.70 11.96
C GLU A 54 13.63 17.75 10.43
N VAL A 55 14.15 16.69 9.82
CA VAL A 55 14.15 16.52 8.36
C VAL A 55 12.72 16.63 7.80
N PHE A 56 11.76 15.88 8.35
CA PHE A 56 10.39 15.92 7.87
C PHE A 56 9.66 17.22 8.21
N GLN A 57 9.96 17.85 9.34
CA GLN A 57 9.43 19.19 9.66
C GLN A 57 9.93 20.25 8.68
N THR A 58 11.22 20.23 8.35
CA THR A 58 11.82 21.15 7.38
C THR A 58 11.24 20.92 5.98
N LEU A 59 11.10 19.65 5.56
CA LEU A 59 10.53 19.27 4.29
C LEU A 59 9.08 19.77 4.17
N HIS A 60 8.24 19.51 5.17
CA HIS A 60 6.84 19.94 5.18
C HIS A 60 6.72 21.47 5.16
N ARG A 61 7.58 22.18 5.89
CA ARG A 61 7.61 23.65 5.90
C ARG A 61 7.94 24.20 4.51
N ARG A 62 9.03 23.72 3.88
CA ARG A 62 9.45 24.17 2.54
C ARG A 62 8.39 23.93 1.46
N ILE A 63 7.74 22.75 1.48
CA ILE A 63 6.64 22.46 0.56
C ILE A 63 5.48 23.45 0.74
N LYS A 64 5.09 23.75 1.99
CA LYS A 64 4.01 24.70 2.27
C LYS A 64 4.37 26.12 1.84
N GLU A 65 5.58 26.58 2.12
CA GLU A 65 6.10 27.87 1.67
C GLU A 65 6.04 27.97 0.15
N TYR A 66 6.56 26.99 -0.57
CA TYR A 66 6.50 26.94 -2.04
C TYR A 66 5.06 27.03 -2.58
N LEU A 67 4.14 26.22 -2.02
CA LEU A 67 2.74 26.21 -2.46
C LEU A 67 2.02 27.56 -2.18
N ILE A 68 2.38 28.25 -1.12
CA ILE A 68 1.84 29.59 -0.79
C ILE A 68 2.39 30.63 -1.77
N GLU A 69 3.68 30.59 -2.07
CA GLU A 69 4.35 31.52 -2.99
C GLU A 69 3.83 31.40 -4.43
N HIS A 70 3.39 30.20 -4.80
CA HIS A 70 2.90 29.90 -6.15
C HIS A 70 1.38 29.95 -6.30
N GLN A 71 0.65 30.54 -5.33
CA GLN A 71 -0.80 30.74 -5.49
C GLN A 71 -1.11 31.59 -6.73
N GLY A 72 -2.07 31.13 -7.53
CA GLY A 72 -2.44 31.77 -8.80
C GLY A 72 -1.55 31.41 -10.00
N THR A 73 -0.65 30.45 -9.84
CA THR A 73 0.22 29.90 -10.90
C THR A 73 0.08 28.39 -10.99
N ASP A 74 0.74 27.78 -11.97
CA ASP A 74 0.83 26.32 -12.21
C ASP A 74 2.03 25.65 -11.50
N GLY A 75 2.60 26.30 -10.47
CA GLY A 75 3.74 25.75 -9.72
C GLY A 75 3.53 24.31 -9.26
N CYS A 76 4.58 23.48 -9.30
CA CYS A 76 4.52 22.07 -8.94
C CYS A 76 5.54 21.72 -7.85
N ALA A 77 5.05 21.37 -6.64
CA ALA A 77 5.86 20.91 -5.52
C ALA A 77 5.85 19.38 -5.46
N ILE A 78 7.01 18.73 -5.61
CA ILE A 78 7.15 17.27 -5.64
C ILE A 78 7.81 16.78 -4.34
N TYR A 79 7.07 16.02 -3.54
CA TYR A 79 7.53 15.41 -2.29
C TYR A 79 8.12 14.02 -2.57
N ASP A 80 9.45 13.90 -2.61
CA ASP A 80 10.15 12.64 -2.84
C ASP A 80 10.61 12.01 -1.51
N ALA A 81 9.84 11.03 -1.06
CA ALA A 81 10.15 10.11 0.04
C ALA A 81 9.34 8.81 -0.14
N CYS A 82 9.55 7.80 0.72
CA CYS A 82 8.80 6.54 0.61
C CYS A 82 7.30 6.69 0.88
N ASN A 83 6.88 7.55 1.80
CA ASN A 83 5.50 7.92 2.14
C ASN A 83 4.53 6.72 2.31
N ILE A 84 5.02 5.58 2.81
CA ILE A 84 4.29 4.31 2.87
C ILE A 84 3.12 4.30 3.87
N SER A 85 3.11 5.18 4.86
CA SER A 85 2.12 5.21 5.93
C SER A 85 0.94 6.12 5.59
N TYR A 86 -0.27 5.56 5.47
CA TYR A 86 -1.49 6.35 5.25
C TYR A 86 -1.72 7.40 6.35
N LYS A 87 -1.39 7.08 7.62
CA LYS A 87 -1.55 8.03 8.74
C LYS A 87 -0.66 9.25 8.58
N LYS A 88 0.60 9.05 8.14
CA LYS A 88 1.54 10.15 7.88
C LYS A 88 1.10 10.97 6.66
N ARG A 89 0.65 10.31 5.57
CA ARG A 89 0.09 11.02 4.40
C ARG A 89 -1.10 11.89 4.78
N MET A 90 -2.10 11.30 5.46
CA MET A 90 -3.28 12.06 5.93
C MET A 90 -2.92 13.20 6.89
N ALA A 91 -1.92 13.01 7.75
CA ALA A 91 -1.47 14.08 8.66
C ALA A 91 -0.96 15.27 7.85
N PHE A 92 -0.09 15.03 6.86
CA PHE A 92 0.43 16.10 6.03
C PHE A 92 -0.65 16.74 5.13
N LEU A 93 -1.55 15.95 4.54
CA LEU A 93 -2.67 16.47 3.76
C LEU A 93 -3.59 17.40 4.57
N ARG A 94 -3.75 17.13 5.88
CA ARG A 94 -4.48 18.03 6.79
C ARG A 94 -3.75 19.36 7.00
N GLU A 95 -2.41 19.37 7.03
CA GLU A 95 -1.63 20.60 7.08
C GLU A 95 -1.84 21.46 5.82
N LEU A 96 -2.05 20.81 4.65
CA LEU A 96 -2.32 21.49 3.38
C LEU A 96 -3.77 21.95 3.21
N LYS A 97 -4.68 21.63 4.15
CA LYS A 97 -6.13 21.94 3.99
C LYS A 97 -6.43 23.43 3.80
N LYS A 98 -5.57 24.32 4.32
CA LYS A 98 -5.72 25.79 4.21
C LYS A 98 -5.03 26.39 2.99
N ILE A 99 -4.31 25.58 2.21
CA ILE A 99 -3.60 25.99 1.00
C ILE A 99 -4.40 25.49 -0.19
N ASP A 100 -4.84 26.38 -1.08
CA ASP A 100 -5.55 25.98 -2.29
C ASP A 100 -4.56 25.40 -3.31
N CYS A 101 -4.43 24.10 -3.33
CA CYS A 101 -3.57 23.35 -4.24
C CYS A 101 -4.23 22.06 -4.69
N ARG A 102 -3.90 21.60 -5.90
CA ARG A 102 -4.25 20.26 -6.36
C ARG A 102 -3.33 19.23 -5.70
N LYS A 103 -3.89 18.16 -5.12
CA LYS A 103 -3.15 17.11 -4.41
C LYS A 103 -3.13 15.83 -5.23
N VAL A 104 -1.97 15.46 -5.73
CA VAL A 104 -1.76 14.31 -6.60
C VAL A 104 -0.83 13.31 -5.90
N CYS A 105 -1.23 12.05 -5.88
CA CYS A 105 -0.40 10.95 -5.39
C CYS A 105 0.09 10.10 -6.55
N TYR A 106 1.40 9.90 -6.66
CA TYR A 106 1.99 8.92 -7.56
C TYR A 106 2.41 7.68 -6.77
N PHE A 107 1.69 6.58 -6.95
CA PHE A 107 2.05 5.29 -6.41
C PHE A 107 2.94 4.54 -7.40
N VAL A 108 4.23 4.44 -7.09
CA VAL A 108 5.24 3.79 -7.93
C VAL A 108 5.39 2.33 -7.53
N TRP A 109 4.69 1.46 -8.24
CA TRP A 109 4.72 0.03 -8.00
C TRP A 109 5.86 -0.65 -8.74
N THR A 110 6.64 -1.46 -8.02
CA THR A 110 7.72 -2.27 -8.57
C THR A 110 7.79 -3.57 -7.76
N PRO A 111 7.93 -4.75 -8.39
CA PRO A 111 8.05 -6.01 -7.66
C PRO A 111 9.13 -5.93 -6.56
N TYR A 112 8.83 -6.48 -5.36
CA TYR A 112 9.74 -6.39 -4.21
C TYR A 112 11.16 -6.85 -4.55
N LYS A 113 11.33 -7.99 -5.26
CA LYS A 113 12.64 -8.50 -5.69
C LYS A 113 13.39 -7.48 -6.57
N MET A 114 12.69 -6.84 -7.50
CA MET A 114 13.27 -5.81 -8.37
C MET A 114 13.64 -4.55 -7.57
N CYS A 115 12.86 -4.18 -6.54
CA CYS A 115 13.24 -3.11 -5.62
C CYS A 115 14.58 -3.39 -4.93
N LEU A 116 14.81 -4.63 -4.48
CA LEU A 116 16.07 -5.04 -3.87
C LEU A 116 17.25 -4.96 -4.87
N GLU A 117 17.06 -5.44 -6.09
CA GLU A 117 18.07 -5.39 -7.14
C GLU A 117 18.43 -3.94 -7.54
N GLN A 118 17.43 -3.09 -7.70
CA GLN A 118 17.64 -1.67 -8.01
C GLN A 118 18.28 -0.92 -6.83
N ASN A 119 17.90 -1.25 -5.59
CA ASN A 119 18.48 -0.65 -4.41
C ASN A 119 20.00 -0.93 -4.29
N LYS A 120 20.46 -2.12 -4.68
CA LYS A 120 21.91 -2.48 -4.67
C LYS A 120 22.74 -1.64 -5.63
N LYS A 121 22.13 -0.98 -6.62
CA LYS A 121 22.80 -0.14 -7.63
C LYS A 121 22.79 1.35 -7.27
N ARG A 122 22.24 1.72 -6.09
CA ARG A 122 22.20 3.12 -5.63
C ARG A 122 23.48 3.48 -4.88
N ASP A 123 23.83 4.76 -4.89
CA ASP A 123 24.92 5.30 -4.08
C ASP A 123 24.65 5.05 -2.59
N ARG A 124 23.41 5.33 -2.15
CA ARG A 124 22.91 4.98 -0.82
C ARG A 124 22.11 3.68 -0.88
N VAL A 125 22.65 2.62 -0.31
CA VAL A 125 22.01 1.30 -0.22
C VAL A 125 21.21 1.20 1.09
N VAL A 126 19.89 1.08 0.98
CA VAL A 126 19.03 0.81 2.16
C VAL A 126 19.16 -0.66 2.55
N PRO A 127 19.37 -0.99 3.85
CA PRO A 127 19.46 -2.38 4.29
C PRO A 127 18.23 -3.20 3.91
N GLU A 128 18.43 -4.44 3.47
CA GLU A 128 17.35 -5.31 2.95
C GLU A 128 16.24 -5.54 3.99
N TYR A 129 16.62 -5.71 5.29
CA TYR A 129 15.63 -5.86 6.36
C TYR A 129 14.73 -4.62 6.54
N ALA A 130 15.26 -3.42 6.25
CA ALA A 130 14.50 -2.19 6.31
C ALA A 130 13.49 -2.10 5.14
N ILE A 131 13.90 -2.52 3.94
CA ILE A 131 13.01 -2.61 2.79
C ILE A 131 11.92 -3.67 3.03
N ALA A 132 12.28 -4.84 3.58
CA ALA A 132 11.32 -5.88 3.96
C ALA A 132 10.30 -5.37 4.98
N ARG A 133 10.74 -4.59 5.98
CA ARG A 133 9.85 -3.95 6.94
C ARG A 133 8.93 -2.93 6.26
N MET A 134 9.44 -2.12 5.32
CA MET A 134 8.65 -1.17 4.57
C MET A 134 7.61 -1.87 3.69
N TYR A 135 7.98 -2.96 3.04
CA TYR A 135 7.09 -3.78 2.20
C TYR A 135 5.91 -4.35 3.01
N LYS A 136 6.18 -4.83 4.23
CA LYS A 136 5.13 -5.29 5.16
C LYS A 136 4.26 -4.16 5.75
N ASN A 137 4.60 -2.90 5.53
CA ASN A 137 3.91 -1.75 6.14
C ASN A 137 3.49 -0.68 5.13
N ILE A 138 3.52 -0.98 3.83
CA ILE A 138 3.09 -0.04 2.80
C ILE A 138 1.57 -0.13 2.62
N TYR A 139 0.90 1.01 2.83
CA TYR A 139 -0.51 1.18 2.54
C TYR A 139 -0.70 1.78 1.16
N ILE A 140 -1.53 1.15 0.35
CA ILE A 140 -1.94 1.70 -0.96
C ILE A 140 -2.72 3.00 -0.72
N PRO A 141 -2.37 4.11 -1.39
CA PRO A 141 -3.12 5.35 -1.29
C PRO A 141 -4.59 5.19 -1.71
N GLN A 142 -5.48 5.95 -1.04
CA GLN A 142 -6.92 5.89 -1.29
C GLN A 142 -7.52 7.30 -1.31
N TYR A 143 -8.59 7.52 -2.07
CA TYR A 143 -9.23 8.84 -2.19
C TYR A 143 -9.75 9.39 -0.85
N TYR A 144 -10.18 8.53 0.08
CA TYR A 144 -10.59 8.97 1.42
C TYR A 144 -9.45 9.57 2.26
N GLU A 145 -8.19 9.46 1.82
CA GLU A 145 -7.08 10.17 2.45
C GLU A 145 -7.11 11.67 2.16
N GLY A 146 -7.79 12.11 1.08
CA GLY A 146 -7.94 13.51 0.66
C GLY A 146 -7.16 13.88 -0.59
N TRP A 147 -6.88 12.93 -1.47
CA TRP A 147 -6.28 13.14 -2.79
C TRP A 147 -7.29 13.63 -3.81
N ASP A 148 -6.90 14.54 -4.70
CA ASP A 148 -7.66 14.94 -5.87
C ASP A 148 -7.42 13.97 -7.05
N SER A 149 -6.27 13.30 -7.05
CA SER A 149 -5.91 12.29 -8.06
C SER A 149 -4.89 11.31 -7.50
N ILE A 150 -5.04 10.03 -7.84
CA ILE A 150 -4.08 8.96 -7.52
C ILE A 150 -3.65 8.32 -8.85
N ILE A 151 -2.37 8.32 -9.13
CA ILE A 151 -1.80 7.81 -10.38
C ILE A 151 -0.89 6.62 -10.04
N PHE A 152 -1.15 5.47 -10.68
CA PHE A 152 -0.32 4.28 -10.55
C PHE A 152 0.74 4.25 -11.66
N ASP A 153 2.02 4.31 -11.30
CA ASP A 153 3.10 3.92 -12.22
C ASP A 153 3.24 2.39 -12.18
N LEU A 154 2.75 1.74 -13.23
CA LEU A 154 2.70 0.28 -13.38
C LEU A 154 3.68 -0.24 -14.45
N LYS A 155 4.71 0.51 -14.81
CA LYS A 155 5.67 0.13 -15.86
C LYS A 155 6.33 -1.23 -15.62
N HIS A 156 6.45 -1.67 -14.38
CA HIS A 156 7.02 -2.97 -14.00
C HIS A 156 5.96 -4.07 -13.78
N ALA A 157 4.68 -3.78 -13.96
CA ALA A 157 3.60 -4.75 -13.83
C ALA A 157 3.42 -5.56 -15.13
N ILE A 158 4.48 -6.22 -15.60
CA ILE A 158 4.42 -7.09 -16.76
C ILE A 158 3.75 -8.39 -16.35
N ILE A 159 2.62 -8.72 -16.99
CA ILE A 159 1.88 -9.96 -16.72
C ILE A 159 1.93 -10.85 -17.97
N ASN A 160 2.35 -12.09 -17.77
CA ASN A 160 2.07 -13.16 -18.72
C ASN A 160 0.63 -13.62 -18.53
N GLU A 161 -0.06 -14.06 -19.58
CA GLU A 161 -1.46 -14.54 -19.54
C GLU A 161 -1.74 -15.58 -18.45
N SER A 162 -0.73 -16.38 -18.08
CA SER A 162 -0.82 -17.42 -17.05
C SER A 162 -0.45 -16.97 -15.64
N SER A 163 -0.34 -15.67 -15.33
CA SER A 163 0.26 -15.22 -14.07
C SER A 163 -0.57 -15.58 -12.82
N LEU A 164 -1.92 -15.55 -12.89
CA LEU A 164 -2.78 -16.07 -11.81
C LEU A 164 -2.69 -17.60 -11.69
N THR A 165 -2.71 -18.32 -12.79
CA THR A 165 -2.51 -19.79 -12.80
C THR A 165 -1.17 -20.15 -12.18
N LYS A 166 -0.09 -19.43 -12.51
CA LYS A 166 1.21 -19.63 -11.88
C LYS A 166 1.17 -19.33 -10.40
N LEU A 167 0.57 -18.23 -9.98
CA LEU A 167 0.45 -17.86 -8.58
C LEU A 167 -0.20 -18.96 -7.75
N PHE A 168 -1.27 -19.56 -8.25
CA PHE A 168 -2.04 -20.55 -7.50
C PHE A 168 -1.53 -21.98 -7.66
N TYR A 169 -1.09 -22.39 -8.84
CA TYR A 169 -0.90 -23.81 -9.19
C TYR A 169 0.51 -24.20 -9.62
N GLU A 170 1.45 -23.27 -9.83
CA GLU A 170 2.81 -23.63 -10.28
C GLU A 170 3.56 -24.44 -9.22
N MET A 171 3.99 -25.63 -9.58
CA MET A 171 4.75 -26.49 -8.68
C MET A 171 6.21 -26.00 -8.55
N PRO A 172 6.82 -26.06 -7.35
CA PRO A 172 6.21 -26.41 -6.05
C PRO A 172 5.64 -25.19 -5.30
N ASN A 173 5.76 -23.97 -5.84
CA ASN A 173 5.61 -22.71 -5.11
C ASN A 173 4.23 -22.05 -5.28
N GLY A 174 3.30 -22.66 -6.01
CA GLY A 174 1.94 -22.15 -6.13
C GLY A 174 1.19 -22.18 -4.80
N LEU A 175 0.35 -21.21 -4.56
CA LEU A 175 -0.33 -21.03 -3.26
C LEU A 175 -1.15 -22.23 -2.83
N CYS A 176 -1.70 -23.01 -3.78
CA CYS A 176 -2.42 -24.25 -3.50
C CYS A 176 -1.54 -25.38 -2.96
N ASN A 177 -0.20 -25.22 -3.05
CA ASN A 177 0.77 -26.19 -2.54
C ASN A 177 1.44 -25.70 -1.22
N ILE A 178 1.01 -24.56 -0.68
CA ILE A 178 1.58 -23.98 0.55
C ILE A 178 0.58 -24.12 1.68
N ASP A 179 0.89 -25.01 2.63
CA ASP A 179 0.08 -25.19 3.84
C ASP A 179 0.19 -23.98 4.75
N HIS A 180 -0.89 -23.71 5.49
CA HIS A 180 -0.90 -22.64 6.47
C HIS A 180 0.01 -22.92 7.68
N ASP A 181 0.29 -24.20 8.00
CA ASP A 181 1.01 -24.61 9.22
C ASP A 181 0.44 -23.95 10.48
N ASN A 182 -0.88 -23.85 10.53
CA ASN A 182 -1.61 -23.23 11.60
C ASN A 182 -2.91 -24.02 11.87
N PRO A 183 -3.20 -24.44 13.12
CA PRO A 183 -4.33 -25.32 13.43
C PRO A 183 -5.71 -24.70 13.13
N HIS A 184 -5.78 -23.39 12.92
CA HIS A 184 -7.02 -22.69 12.56
C HIS A 184 -7.37 -22.79 11.07
N HIS A 185 -6.50 -23.35 10.23
CA HIS A 185 -6.71 -23.49 8.80
C HIS A 185 -6.51 -24.93 8.36
N GLN A 186 -7.52 -25.49 7.70
CA GLN A 186 -7.47 -26.86 7.12
C GLN A 186 -7.04 -26.87 5.65
N LEU A 187 -7.23 -25.75 4.96
CA LEU A 187 -6.90 -25.58 3.55
C LEU A 187 -5.49 -25.01 3.38
N SER A 188 -4.86 -25.27 2.22
CA SER A 188 -3.68 -24.52 1.77
C SER A 188 -4.04 -23.04 1.54
N ILE A 189 -3.03 -22.15 1.47
CA ILE A 189 -3.26 -20.72 1.27
C ILE A 189 -4.10 -20.46 0.02
N GLY A 190 -3.77 -21.12 -1.10
CA GLY A 190 -4.51 -20.92 -2.35
C GLY A 190 -5.93 -21.48 -2.31
N ASN A 191 -6.13 -22.66 -1.71
CA ASN A 191 -7.46 -23.26 -1.60
C ASN A 191 -8.37 -22.43 -0.67
N HIS A 192 -7.83 -21.86 0.39
CA HIS A 192 -8.54 -20.89 1.24
C HIS A 192 -8.99 -19.64 0.44
N CYS A 193 -8.11 -19.05 -0.35
CA CYS A 193 -8.46 -17.92 -1.22
C CYS A 193 -9.59 -18.30 -2.22
N ILE A 194 -9.52 -19.50 -2.81
CA ILE A 194 -10.55 -19.98 -3.73
C ILE A 194 -11.88 -20.22 -2.99
N ALA A 195 -11.85 -20.81 -1.80
CA ALA A 195 -13.05 -21.01 -0.98
C ALA A 195 -13.69 -19.65 -0.60
N CYS A 196 -12.90 -18.67 -0.16
CA CYS A 196 -13.37 -17.31 0.13
C CYS A 196 -14.01 -16.65 -1.12
N TYR A 197 -13.39 -16.79 -2.29
CA TYR A 197 -13.96 -16.33 -3.56
C TYR A 197 -15.32 -16.97 -3.85
N LEU A 198 -15.45 -18.28 -3.71
CA LEU A 198 -16.70 -19.01 -3.95
C LEU A 198 -17.80 -18.63 -2.94
N ASN A 199 -17.45 -18.46 -1.66
CA ASN A 199 -18.36 -17.96 -0.64
C ASN A 199 -18.87 -16.56 -1.00
N THR A 200 -17.98 -15.67 -1.44
CA THR A 200 -18.34 -14.31 -1.88
C THR A 200 -19.29 -14.33 -3.07
N LEU A 201 -19.01 -15.15 -4.09
CA LEU A 201 -19.92 -15.34 -5.24
C LEU A 201 -21.30 -15.81 -4.78
N THR A 202 -21.37 -16.75 -3.84
CA THR A 202 -22.64 -17.25 -3.30
C THR A 202 -23.40 -16.16 -2.54
N MET A 203 -22.69 -15.39 -1.71
CA MET A 203 -23.30 -14.30 -0.93
C MET A 203 -23.79 -13.13 -1.78
N THR A 204 -23.24 -12.95 -2.99
CA THR A 204 -23.59 -11.87 -3.92
C THR A 204 -24.30 -12.37 -5.16
N MET A 205 -24.88 -13.57 -5.14
CA MET A 205 -25.46 -14.25 -6.32
C MET A 205 -26.56 -13.41 -7.02
N ASP A 206 -27.39 -12.71 -6.24
CA ASP A 206 -28.49 -11.88 -6.78
C ASP A 206 -27.98 -10.55 -7.38
N SER A 207 -26.80 -10.08 -6.98
CA SER A 207 -26.13 -8.89 -7.50
C SER A 207 -24.62 -9.07 -7.38
N PRO A 208 -23.99 -9.77 -8.35
CA PRO A 208 -22.58 -10.10 -8.29
C PRO A 208 -21.67 -8.87 -8.18
N ASP A 209 -20.82 -8.85 -7.15
CA ASP A 209 -19.79 -7.83 -6.93
C ASP A 209 -18.42 -8.38 -7.34
N PHE A 210 -18.00 -8.07 -8.56
CA PHE A 210 -16.74 -8.57 -9.10
C PHE A 210 -15.50 -8.01 -8.37
N ASN A 211 -15.59 -6.79 -7.83
CA ASN A 211 -14.49 -6.20 -7.06
C ASN A 211 -14.30 -6.96 -5.74
N LEU A 212 -15.40 -7.23 -5.05
CA LEU A 212 -15.39 -8.01 -3.81
C LEU A 212 -14.90 -9.44 -4.05
N CYS A 213 -15.38 -10.11 -5.11
CA CYS A 213 -14.93 -11.45 -5.47
C CYS A 213 -13.42 -11.48 -5.82
N THR A 214 -12.94 -10.49 -6.56
CA THR A 214 -11.52 -10.37 -6.88
C THR A 214 -10.68 -10.12 -5.62
N ALA A 215 -11.16 -9.28 -4.71
CA ALA A 215 -10.50 -9.07 -3.43
C ALA A 215 -10.46 -10.36 -2.60
N ALA A 216 -11.54 -11.14 -2.56
CA ALA A 216 -11.59 -12.44 -1.88
C ALA A 216 -10.58 -13.43 -2.45
N LEU A 217 -10.37 -13.47 -3.77
CA LEU A 217 -9.37 -14.34 -4.39
C LEU A 217 -7.93 -13.93 -4.04
N LEU A 218 -7.68 -12.63 -3.82
CA LEU A 218 -6.31 -12.09 -3.68
C LEU A 218 -5.97 -11.66 -2.24
N HIS A 219 -6.89 -11.76 -1.27
CA HIS A 219 -6.70 -11.16 0.06
C HIS A 219 -5.51 -11.73 0.83
N ASP A 220 -5.17 -12.99 0.61
CA ASP A 220 -4.19 -13.74 1.39
C ASP A 220 -2.90 -14.13 0.62
N ILE A 221 -2.72 -13.64 -0.62
CA ILE A 221 -1.54 -13.99 -1.43
C ILE A 221 -0.21 -13.59 -0.77
N GLY A 222 -0.21 -12.58 0.10
CA GLY A 222 0.96 -12.12 0.87
C GLY A 222 1.35 -13.05 2.02
N LYS A 223 0.54 -14.06 2.36
CA LYS A 223 0.87 -15.05 3.40
C LYS A 223 2.15 -15.83 3.05
N SER A 224 2.39 -16.12 1.77
CA SER A 224 3.60 -16.81 1.31
C SER A 224 4.89 -16.07 1.68
N PHE A 225 4.89 -14.72 1.64
CA PHE A 225 6.03 -13.90 2.03
C PHE A 225 6.12 -13.67 3.55
N THR A 226 4.98 -13.58 4.22
CA THR A 226 4.94 -13.18 5.64
C THR A 226 4.97 -14.35 6.61
N LYS A 227 4.89 -15.60 6.13
CA LYS A 227 4.94 -16.82 6.93
C LYS A 227 6.17 -16.82 7.83
N GLY A 228 5.96 -17.00 9.13
CA GLY A 228 7.05 -17.05 10.09
C GLY A 228 6.62 -17.69 11.41
N TYR A 229 7.59 -18.30 12.10
CA TYR A 229 7.39 -19.07 13.33
C TYR A 229 7.85 -18.30 14.57
N LYS A 230 7.41 -17.02 14.64
CA LYS A 230 7.68 -16.15 15.80
C LYS A 230 6.39 -15.40 16.18
N ASP A 231 6.17 -15.22 17.48
CA ASP A 231 5.08 -14.39 17.99
C ASP A 231 5.33 -12.88 17.74
N SER A 232 4.40 -12.03 18.14
CA SER A 232 4.52 -10.57 17.99
C SER A 232 5.65 -9.96 18.83
N LYS A 233 6.19 -10.69 19.79
CA LYS A 233 7.34 -10.30 20.64
C LYS A 233 8.66 -10.85 20.13
N GLY A 234 8.62 -11.69 19.06
CA GLY A 234 9.80 -12.31 18.47
C GLY A 234 10.19 -13.67 19.07
N ASN A 235 9.40 -14.24 19.98
CA ASN A 235 9.64 -15.57 20.55
C ASN A 235 9.30 -16.65 19.53
N PRO A 236 10.03 -17.78 19.49
CA PRO A 236 9.70 -18.92 18.64
C PRO A 236 8.29 -19.47 18.94
N CYS A 237 7.55 -19.87 17.90
CA CYS A 237 6.23 -20.49 17.98
C CYS A 237 6.21 -21.79 17.18
N GLU A 238 5.38 -22.74 17.62
CA GLU A 238 5.13 -24.02 16.95
C GLU A 238 4.34 -23.81 15.64
N TYR A 239 3.42 -22.82 15.64
CA TYR A 239 2.54 -22.52 14.51
C TYR A 239 3.02 -21.28 13.75
N ALA A 240 2.70 -21.25 12.46
CA ALA A 240 3.00 -20.11 11.60
C ALA A 240 2.12 -18.89 11.93
N HIS A 241 2.73 -17.72 11.89
CA HIS A 241 2.07 -16.42 11.94
C HIS A 241 2.32 -15.63 10.65
N TYR A 242 1.36 -14.75 10.29
CA TYR A 242 1.34 -14.03 9.01
C TYR A 242 1.19 -12.51 9.22
N TYR A 243 2.06 -11.94 10.08
CA TYR A 243 1.93 -10.52 10.42
C TYR A 243 2.05 -9.62 9.20
N GLN A 244 1.06 -8.73 9.03
CA GLN A 244 0.97 -7.76 7.93
C GLN A 244 0.78 -8.38 6.52
N HIS A 245 0.31 -9.63 6.42
CA HIS A 245 0.05 -10.25 5.11
C HIS A 245 -0.93 -9.44 4.26
N HIS A 246 -1.94 -8.83 4.86
CA HIS A 246 -2.95 -8.01 4.18
C HIS A 246 -2.35 -6.83 3.41
N LEU A 247 -1.26 -6.22 3.92
CA LEU A 247 -0.57 -5.13 3.23
C LEU A 247 0.32 -5.66 2.11
N VAL A 248 1.00 -6.78 2.34
CA VAL A 248 1.76 -7.47 1.30
C VAL A 248 0.84 -7.96 0.19
N SER A 249 -0.32 -8.56 0.55
CA SER A 249 -1.34 -8.98 -0.41
C SER A 249 -1.82 -7.81 -1.27
N ALA A 250 -2.16 -6.68 -0.65
CA ALA A 250 -2.60 -5.48 -1.38
C ALA A 250 -1.50 -4.95 -2.33
N TYR A 251 -0.25 -4.93 -1.88
CA TYR A 251 0.86 -4.51 -2.73
C TYR A 251 1.07 -5.45 -3.91
N ASP A 252 1.09 -6.76 -3.69
CA ASP A 252 1.33 -7.75 -4.74
C ASP A 252 0.13 -7.88 -5.70
N ALA A 253 -1.10 -7.66 -5.20
CA ALA A 253 -2.31 -7.68 -6.01
C ALA A 253 -2.30 -6.60 -7.12
N VAL A 254 -1.61 -5.47 -6.94
CA VAL A 254 -1.49 -4.40 -7.95
C VAL A 254 -1.06 -4.96 -9.30
N ARG A 255 -0.16 -5.95 -9.32
CA ARG A 255 0.30 -6.61 -10.54
C ARG A 255 -0.83 -7.23 -11.35
N TYR A 256 -1.78 -7.87 -10.67
CA TYR A 256 -2.89 -8.60 -11.29
C TYR A 256 -4.05 -7.69 -11.71
N LEU A 257 -4.07 -6.47 -11.17
CA LEU A 257 -5.10 -5.46 -11.40
C LEU A 257 -4.69 -4.39 -12.44
N ARG A 258 -3.62 -4.65 -13.19
CA ARG A 258 -3.05 -3.68 -14.15
C ARG A 258 -4.06 -3.15 -15.17
N PHE A 259 -4.96 -4.02 -15.66
CA PHE A 259 -5.95 -3.67 -16.69
C PHE A 259 -7.33 -3.36 -16.11
N VAL A 260 -7.46 -3.34 -14.80
CA VAL A 260 -8.69 -2.96 -14.09
C VAL A 260 -8.77 -1.43 -14.05
N GLU A 261 -9.96 -0.88 -14.24
CA GLU A 261 -10.22 0.55 -14.12
C GLU A 261 -9.77 1.09 -12.75
N GLU A 262 -9.37 2.36 -12.69
CA GLU A 262 -8.69 2.93 -11.52
C GLU A 262 -9.55 2.85 -10.25
N ASN A 263 -10.84 3.19 -10.33
CA ASN A 263 -11.72 3.16 -9.17
C ASN A 263 -11.94 1.73 -8.67
N ASP A 264 -12.16 0.78 -9.57
CA ASP A 264 -12.30 -0.64 -9.23
C ASP A 264 -11.01 -1.19 -8.64
N ARG A 265 -9.87 -0.86 -9.21
CA ARG A 265 -8.55 -1.21 -8.67
C ARG A 265 -8.38 -0.71 -7.25
N LEU A 266 -8.69 0.56 -6.99
CA LEU A 266 -8.57 1.16 -5.66
C LEU A 266 -9.52 0.50 -4.67
N GLU A 267 -10.73 0.16 -5.05
CA GLU A 267 -11.68 -0.56 -4.20
C GLU A 267 -11.18 -1.95 -3.87
N ILE A 268 -10.75 -2.76 -4.86
CA ILE A 268 -10.19 -4.09 -4.65
C ILE A 268 -8.99 -4.04 -3.69
N LEU A 269 -8.07 -3.10 -3.91
CA LEU A 269 -6.89 -2.93 -3.06
C LEU A 269 -7.25 -2.46 -1.64
N ALA A 270 -8.29 -1.63 -1.49
CA ALA A 270 -8.81 -1.24 -0.18
C ALA A 270 -9.41 -2.44 0.57
N LEU A 271 -10.22 -3.26 -0.10
CA LEU A 271 -10.79 -4.49 0.47
C LEU A 271 -9.68 -5.42 0.97
N ILE A 272 -8.65 -5.66 0.14
CA ILE A 272 -7.52 -6.51 0.51
C ILE A 272 -6.74 -5.93 1.69
N GLN A 273 -6.38 -4.64 1.67
CA GLN A 273 -5.55 -4.07 2.75
C GLN A 273 -6.28 -3.93 4.09
N TRP A 274 -7.62 -3.97 4.10
CA TRP A 274 -8.40 -3.78 5.31
C TRP A 274 -9.12 -5.03 5.82
N HIS A 275 -9.09 -6.16 5.11
CA HIS A 275 -9.84 -7.37 5.46
C HIS A 275 -9.56 -7.90 6.87
N MET A 276 -8.34 -7.70 7.39
CA MET A 276 -7.98 -8.12 8.75
C MET A 276 -8.55 -7.23 9.86
N PHE A 277 -9.09 -6.05 9.52
CA PHE A 277 -9.50 -5.09 10.55
C PHE A 277 -10.72 -5.52 11.36
N PRO A 278 -11.74 -6.20 10.79
CA PRO A 278 -12.84 -6.77 11.57
C PRO A 278 -12.36 -7.67 12.71
N TYR A 279 -11.38 -8.53 12.47
CA TYR A 279 -10.79 -9.39 13.52
C TYR A 279 -10.26 -8.60 14.73
N PHE A 280 -9.69 -7.40 14.50
CA PHE A 280 -9.12 -6.60 15.60
C PHE A 280 -10.17 -5.97 16.50
N TRP A 281 -11.30 -5.52 15.95
CA TRP A 281 -12.35 -4.95 16.81
C TRP A 281 -13.30 -6.00 17.38
N GLU A 282 -13.51 -7.12 16.71
CA GLU A 282 -14.34 -8.22 17.21
C GLU A 282 -13.70 -8.91 18.43
N LYS A 283 -12.39 -9.23 18.32
CA LYS A 283 -11.63 -9.85 19.39
C LYS A 283 -11.69 -9.08 20.71
N ASP A 284 -11.60 -7.75 20.64
CA ASP A 284 -11.55 -6.88 21.83
C ASP A 284 -12.87 -6.15 22.07
N ASN A 285 -13.92 -6.46 21.31
CA ASN A 285 -15.20 -5.74 21.28
C ASN A 285 -15.03 -4.21 21.17
N ASN A 286 -14.10 -3.78 20.30
CA ASN A 286 -13.63 -2.42 20.21
C ASN A 286 -14.49 -1.56 19.26
N THR A 287 -15.68 -1.18 19.73
CA THR A 287 -16.65 -0.36 18.96
C THR A 287 -16.11 1.02 18.58
N LYS A 288 -15.18 1.59 19.36
CA LYS A 288 -14.53 2.87 19.02
C LYS A 288 -13.65 2.74 17.77
N MET A 289 -12.90 1.65 17.67
CA MET A 289 -12.08 1.34 16.50
C MET A 289 -12.95 1.11 15.28
N GLN A 290 -13.99 0.29 15.40
CA GLN A 290 -14.97 0.03 14.35
C GLN A 290 -15.59 1.33 13.82
N SER A 291 -16.16 2.17 14.68
CA SER A 291 -16.77 3.46 14.31
C SER A 291 -15.77 4.40 13.63
N LYS A 292 -14.52 4.42 14.10
CA LYS A 292 -13.45 5.24 13.49
C LYS A 292 -13.19 4.83 12.03
N TYR A 293 -13.07 3.53 11.77
CA TYR A 293 -12.78 3.04 10.42
C TYR A 293 -14.00 3.10 9.52
N LYS A 294 -15.21 2.82 10.02
CA LYS A 294 -16.44 3.06 9.27
C LYS A 294 -16.55 4.52 8.80
N LYS A 295 -16.25 5.48 9.68
CA LYS A 295 -16.21 6.91 9.29
C LYS A 295 -15.11 7.23 8.28
N LEU A 296 -13.98 6.53 8.31
CA LEU A 296 -12.86 6.76 7.38
C LEU A 296 -13.19 6.24 5.98
N TRP A 297 -13.76 5.04 5.89
CA TRP A 297 -14.00 4.34 4.63
C TRP A 297 -15.34 4.70 3.98
N GLY A 298 -16.32 5.15 4.76
CA GLY A 298 -17.73 5.27 4.36
C GLY A 298 -18.50 3.97 4.52
N ASP A 299 -19.83 4.05 4.40
CA ASP A 299 -20.71 2.90 4.66
C ASP A 299 -20.51 1.80 3.62
N GLU A 300 -20.41 2.13 2.33
CA GLU A 300 -20.31 1.17 1.24
C GLU A 300 -19.05 0.28 1.37
N LEU A 301 -17.87 0.90 1.49
CA LEU A 301 -16.62 0.14 1.62
C LEU A 301 -16.58 -0.65 2.95
N TYR A 302 -17.15 -0.07 4.02
CA TYR A 302 -17.27 -0.77 5.30
C TYR A 302 -18.12 -2.04 5.17
N ASP A 303 -19.30 -1.96 4.54
CA ASP A 303 -20.21 -3.09 4.39
C ASP A 303 -19.58 -4.19 3.52
N LYS A 304 -18.86 -3.82 2.44
CA LYS A 304 -18.08 -4.77 1.62
C LYS A 304 -16.95 -5.43 2.40
N ILE A 305 -16.23 -4.71 3.27
CA ILE A 305 -15.19 -5.28 4.14
C ILE A 305 -15.79 -6.28 5.12
N MET A 306 -16.97 -5.98 5.70
CA MET A 306 -17.66 -6.92 6.60
C MET A 306 -18.16 -8.16 5.86
N LEU A 307 -18.59 -8.01 4.60
CA LEU A 307 -19.01 -9.15 3.78
C LEU A 307 -17.81 -10.04 3.40
N LEU A 308 -16.67 -9.41 3.03
CA LEU A 308 -15.42 -10.14 2.78
C LEU A 308 -14.97 -10.90 4.03
N HIS A 309 -15.01 -10.25 5.20
CA HIS A 309 -14.69 -10.89 6.47
C HIS A 309 -15.57 -12.12 6.75
N LYS A 310 -16.87 -12.03 6.50
CA LYS A 310 -17.78 -13.17 6.64
C LYS A 310 -17.40 -14.31 5.69
N ALA A 311 -17.13 -14.00 4.43
CA ALA A 311 -16.72 -14.99 3.42
C ALA A 311 -15.39 -15.68 3.78
N ASP A 312 -14.44 -14.92 4.33
CA ASP A 312 -13.15 -15.40 4.83
C ASP A 312 -13.31 -16.33 6.05
N MET A 313 -14.15 -15.93 7.02
CA MET A 313 -14.47 -16.75 8.19
C MET A 313 -15.14 -18.10 7.84
N GLU A 314 -15.88 -18.16 6.75
CA GLU A 314 -16.55 -19.39 6.27
C GLU A 314 -15.67 -20.23 5.31
N ALA A 315 -14.45 -19.78 4.98
CA ALA A 315 -13.53 -20.42 4.05
C ALA A 315 -12.56 -21.39 4.76
N HIS A 316 -13.09 -22.49 5.33
CA HIS A 316 -12.33 -23.50 6.08
C HIS A 316 -12.30 -24.86 5.38
#